data_191453f7c98374b9876d6d8d7d1814d9
#
_entry.id   191453f7c98374b9876d6d8d7d1814d9
#
_cell.length_a   1.000
_cell.length_b   1.000
_cell.length_c   1.000
_cell.angle_alpha   90.00
_cell.angle_beta   90.00
_cell.angle_gamma   90.00
#
_symmetry.space_group_name_H-M   'P 1'
#
loop_
_entity.id
_entity.type
_entity.pdbx_description
1 polymer ?
#
loop_
_entity_poly.entity_id
_entity_poly.type
_entity_poly.pdbx_seq_one_letter_code
_entity_poly.pdbx_strand_id
1 'polypeptide(L)'
;MTTGPYYRDERVTIHHADALALPLEDASVDLVVTSPPYFGLRSYQDGGEHYSGQIGAEATPAEFVDALIAATAEMVRVLKPSGSIWVNLGDKYDSSSKPGPTSSPLISASGLDRRRESGAHGARRPVFGRPKSLMGIPWRYALRCIDDLGLILRAEVIWSKPNGLPESVTDRVRRSHETWFHFTVRPRYFSSVDEVREAHVYPNDTRHLRNAGTDYAKGASGYMNGAPNPLGKLPGSVWDIPTQPLRVPDHLGIDHFAAFPMEWPRRIIRGWSPAGVCVECGEGRRPVSRSEQHLTQKTYNGRQATMVGREDCRSGPPRVTVREIVGEECACPEPTAPTTPGVVLDPFGGTGTTALVAASLDRHAVHVDLSADYCRLARWRVTDPGERARALQVEKPEPVAEGQDDLLALLGGTA
;
A
#
# COMPACT_ATOMS: atom_id res chain seq x y z
N MET A 1 -28.38 4.33 -10.29
CA MET A 1 -26.97 3.92 -10.42
C MET A 1 -26.86 3.09 -11.69
N THR A 2 -25.89 3.36 -12.56
CA THR A 2 -25.67 2.64 -13.81
C THR A 2 -25.26 1.20 -13.51
N THR A 3 -25.83 0.22 -14.20
CA THR A 3 -25.60 -1.22 -13.99
C THR A 3 -24.20 -1.71 -14.47
N GLY A 4 -23.30 -0.83 -14.85
CA GLY A 4 -21.96 -1.17 -15.36
C GLY A 4 -20.86 -0.30 -14.76
N PRO A 5 -19.58 -0.62 -15.04
CA PRO A 5 -18.46 0.17 -14.57
C PRO A 5 -18.47 1.57 -15.21
N TYR A 6 -18.00 2.58 -14.46
CA TYR A 6 -17.78 3.94 -14.95
C TYR A 6 -16.72 4.00 -16.06
N TYR A 7 -15.66 3.17 -15.91
CA TYR A 7 -14.59 3.01 -16.89
C TYR A 7 -14.04 1.59 -16.82
N ARG A 8 -13.63 1.03 -17.96
CA ARG A 8 -12.93 -0.26 -18.01
C ARG A 8 -11.97 -0.29 -19.19
N ASP A 9 -10.76 -0.78 -18.93
CA ASP A 9 -9.79 -1.22 -19.94
C ASP A 9 -9.25 -2.62 -19.57
N GLU A 10 -8.17 -3.04 -20.21
CA GLU A 10 -7.56 -4.36 -19.96
C GLU A 10 -7.03 -4.52 -18.52
N ARG A 11 -6.63 -3.44 -17.85
CA ARG A 11 -5.93 -3.46 -16.56
C ARG A 11 -6.67 -2.76 -15.44
N VAL A 12 -7.66 -1.92 -15.75
CA VAL A 12 -8.33 -1.10 -14.76
C VAL A 12 -9.84 -1.16 -14.95
N THR A 13 -10.55 -1.35 -13.85
CA THR A 13 -12.00 -1.16 -13.78
C THR A 13 -12.30 -0.12 -12.71
N ILE A 14 -13.06 0.93 -13.08
CA ILE A 14 -13.51 1.97 -12.14
C ILE A 14 -15.02 1.86 -11.98
N HIS A 15 -15.48 1.78 -10.75
CA HIS A 15 -16.90 1.80 -10.39
C HIS A 15 -17.24 3.07 -9.63
N HIS A 16 -18.29 3.75 -10.04
CA HIS A 16 -18.94 4.80 -9.25
C HIS A 16 -19.97 4.13 -8.36
N ALA A 17 -19.56 3.73 -7.15
CA ALA A 17 -20.35 2.92 -6.22
C ALA A 17 -19.94 3.14 -4.76
N ASP A 18 -20.76 2.61 -3.85
CA ASP A 18 -20.53 2.69 -2.41
C ASP A 18 -19.67 1.52 -1.93
N ALA A 19 -18.69 1.81 -1.07
CA ALA A 19 -17.84 0.81 -0.42
C ALA A 19 -18.63 -0.12 0.53
N LEU A 20 -19.83 0.28 0.94
CA LEU A 20 -20.76 -0.53 1.75
C LEU A 20 -21.53 -1.56 0.93
N ALA A 21 -21.46 -1.51 -0.42
CA ALA A 21 -22.12 -2.42 -1.34
C ALA A 21 -21.27 -2.57 -2.62
N LEU A 22 -20.15 -3.26 -2.50
CA LEU A 22 -19.18 -3.42 -3.58
C LEU A 22 -19.81 -4.20 -4.76
N PRO A 23 -19.77 -3.66 -6.01
CA PRO A 23 -20.32 -4.31 -7.18
C PRO A 23 -19.39 -5.41 -7.72
N LEU A 24 -18.95 -6.30 -6.84
CA LEU A 24 -17.99 -7.36 -7.10
C LEU A 24 -18.52 -8.70 -6.56
N GLU A 25 -18.13 -9.78 -7.22
CA GLU A 25 -18.44 -11.14 -6.78
C GLU A 25 -17.67 -11.49 -5.51
N ASP A 26 -18.22 -12.44 -4.73
CA ASP A 26 -17.55 -13.00 -3.56
C ASP A 26 -16.23 -13.65 -3.96
N ALA A 27 -15.23 -13.52 -3.11
CA ALA A 27 -13.91 -14.14 -3.30
C ALA A 27 -13.27 -13.89 -4.69
N SER A 28 -13.43 -12.69 -5.24
CA SER A 28 -12.91 -12.28 -6.56
C SER A 28 -11.60 -11.47 -6.48
N VAL A 29 -11.25 -10.92 -5.31
CA VAL A 29 -10.13 -10.00 -5.09
C VAL A 29 -8.96 -10.68 -4.40
N ASP A 30 -7.73 -10.46 -4.88
CA ASP A 30 -6.51 -11.03 -4.28
C ASP A 30 -5.92 -10.12 -3.18
N LEU A 31 -6.06 -8.81 -3.33
CA LEU A 31 -5.50 -7.82 -2.40
C LEU A 31 -6.38 -6.58 -2.31
N VAL A 32 -6.62 -6.09 -1.10
CA VAL A 32 -7.20 -4.77 -0.85
C VAL A 32 -6.12 -3.84 -0.31
N VAL A 33 -5.97 -2.64 -0.91
CA VAL A 33 -5.06 -1.58 -0.45
C VAL A 33 -5.81 -0.28 -0.45
N THR A 34 -6.07 0.28 0.73
CA THR A 34 -6.97 1.43 0.83
C THR A 34 -6.61 2.38 1.98
N SER A 35 -7.07 3.61 1.85
CA SER A 35 -7.05 4.64 2.90
C SER A 35 -8.44 5.26 2.98
N PRO A 36 -9.31 4.76 3.85
CA PRO A 36 -10.66 5.31 4.01
C PRO A 36 -10.66 6.79 4.38
N PRO A 37 -11.78 7.50 4.20
CA PRO A 37 -11.92 8.86 4.70
C PRO A 37 -11.62 8.93 6.21
N TYR A 38 -10.97 10.02 6.65
CA TYR A 38 -10.62 10.19 8.05
C TYR A 38 -11.71 10.92 8.82
N PHE A 39 -11.91 10.54 10.07
CA PHE A 39 -12.93 11.07 10.94
C PHE A 39 -12.92 12.59 11.07
N GLY A 40 -14.00 13.25 10.65
CA GLY A 40 -14.23 14.69 10.83
C GLY A 40 -13.13 15.58 10.24
N LEU A 41 -12.37 15.11 9.25
CA LEU A 41 -11.32 15.91 8.60
C LEU A 41 -11.85 16.61 7.36
N ARG A 42 -12.79 16.04 6.65
CA ARG A 42 -13.23 16.53 5.34
C ARG A 42 -14.71 16.26 5.11
N SER A 43 -15.32 17.12 4.34
CA SER A 43 -16.57 16.89 3.67
C SER A 43 -16.27 16.78 2.19
N TYR A 44 -16.51 15.63 1.62
CA TYR A 44 -16.32 15.39 0.20
C TYR A 44 -17.49 16.00 -0.57
N GLN A 45 -17.17 16.59 -1.73
CA GLN A 45 -18.13 17.25 -2.60
C GLN A 45 -18.05 16.64 -3.99
N ASP A 46 -19.16 16.63 -4.70
CA ASP A 46 -19.26 16.29 -6.11
C ASP A 46 -19.99 17.44 -6.82
N GLY A 47 -19.35 18.04 -7.81
CA GLY A 47 -19.90 19.23 -8.45
C GLY A 47 -20.17 20.40 -7.49
N GLY A 48 -19.57 20.42 -6.30
CA GLY A 48 -19.79 21.43 -5.25
C GLY A 48 -20.86 21.08 -4.22
N GLU A 49 -21.55 19.95 -4.34
CA GLU A 49 -22.55 19.48 -3.39
C GLU A 49 -21.96 18.43 -2.41
N HIS A 50 -22.37 18.52 -1.13
CA HIS A 50 -21.92 17.58 -0.10
C HIS A 50 -22.77 16.31 -0.12
N TYR A 51 -22.13 15.14 0.00
CA TYR A 51 -22.85 13.91 0.20
C TYR A 51 -23.42 13.79 1.60
N SER A 52 -24.70 13.43 1.69
CA SER A 52 -25.28 12.95 2.95
C SER A 52 -24.86 11.49 3.19
N GLY A 53 -24.45 11.17 4.42
CA GLY A 53 -24.11 9.78 4.80
C GLY A 53 -22.73 9.30 4.38
N GLN A 54 -21.82 10.19 3.98
CA GLN A 54 -20.44 9.84 3.70
C GLN A 54 -19.70 9.37 4.95
N ILE A 55 -18.89 8.30 4.84
CA ILE A 55 -18.01 7.85 5.90
C ILE A 55 -17.00 8.96 6.21
N GLY A 56 -16.80 9.25 7.52
CA GLY A 56 -15.97 10.34 8.03
C GLY A 56 -16.77 11.56 8.48
N ALA A 57 -18.10 11.59 8.29
CA ALA A 57 -18.99 12.66 8.73
C ALA A 57 -19.83 12.31 9.97
N GLU A 58 -19.62 11.15 10.58
CA GLU A 58 -20.35 10.66 11.74
C GLU A 58 -20.20 11.59 12.95
N ALA A 59 -21.18 11.54 13.86
CA ALA A 59 -21.19 12.40 15.02
C ALA A 59 -20.16 11.99 16.08
N THR A 60 -19.83 10.70 16.16
CA THR A 60 -18.93 10.13 17.16
C THR A 60 -17.86 9.23 16.57
N PRO A 61 -16.69 9.08 17.22
CA PRO A 61 -15.68 8.12 16.82
C PRO A 61 -16.17 6.67 16.78
N ALA A 62 -17.15 6.31 17.61
CA ALA A 62 -17.72 4.97 17.64
C ALA A 62 -18.53 4.69 16.38
N GLU A 63 -19.45 5.58 16.01
CA GLU A 63 -20.24 5.48 14.77
C GLU A 63 -19.34 5.44 13.53
N PHE A 64 -18.27 6.25 13.52
CA PHE A 64 -17.29 6.21 12.46
C PHE A 64 -16.59 4.84 12.33
N VAL A 65 -16.16 4.26 13.46
CA VAL A 65 -15.56 2.92 13.46
C VAL A 65 -16.59 1.88 13.03
N ASP A 66 -17.87 1.99 13.43
CA ASP A 66 -18.95 1.10 12.98
C ASP A 66 -19.10 1.13 11.46
N ALA A 67 -19.08 2.33 10.85
CA ALA A 67 -19.14 2.48 9.40
C ALA A 67 -17.91 1.86 8.69
N LEU A 68 -16.72 2.03 9.25
CA LEU A 68 -15.52 1.39 8.73
C LEU A 68 -15.57 -0.14 8.82
N ILE A 69 -16.10 -0.70 9.90
CA ILE A 69 -16.29 -2.14 10.08
C ILE A 69 -17.29 -2.68 9.05
N ALA A 70 -18.39 -1.97 8.80
CA ALA A 70 -19.34 -2.36 7.76
C ALA A 70 -18.70 -2.40 6.36
N ALA A 71 -17.92 -1.37 5.99
CA ALA A 71 -17.17 -1.36 4.74
C ALA A 71 -16.11 -2.48 4.69
N THR A 72 -15.46 -2.77 5.82
CA THR A 72 -14.47 -3.86 5.89
C THR A 72 -15.11 -5.23 5.74
N ALA A 73 -16.35 -5.43 6.22
CA ALA A 73 -17.11 -6.66 5.99
C ALA A 73 -17.34 -6.91 4.47
N GLU A 74 -17.62 -5.86 3.70
CA GLU A 74 -17.72 -5.96 2.24
C GLU A 74 -16.36 -6.29 1.60
N MET A 75 -15.25 -5.70 2.09
CA MET A 75 -13.91 -6.09 1.65
C MET A 75 -13.64 -7.57 1.92
N VAL A 76 -14.04 -8.09 3.07
CA VAL A 76 -13.89 -9.52 3.44
C VAL A 76 -14.74 -10.41 2.52
N ARG A 77 -15.97 -10.00 2.19
CA ARG A 77 -16.84 -10.76 1.26
C ARG A 77 -16.18 -10.96 -0.08
N VAL A 78 -15.62 -9.91 -0.65
CA VAL A 78 -15.00 -9.96 -1.99
C VAL A 78 -13.58 -10.51 -1.99
N LEU A 79 -12.93 -10.59 -0.84
CA LEU A 79 -11.55 -11.06 -0.72
C LEU A 79 -11.47 -12.58 -0.86
N LYS A 80 -10.55 -13.08 -1.67
CA LYS A 80 -10.22 -14.50 -1.72
C LYS A 80 -9.68 -14.98 -0.37
N PRO A 81 -9.89 -16.25 0.01
CA PRO A 81 -9.37 -16.79 1.27
C PRO A 81 -7.83 -16.68 1.44
N SER A 82 -7.11 -16.59 0.34
CA SER A 82 -5.64 -16.38 0.32
C SER A 82 -5.24 -14.91 0.24
N GLY A 83 -6.19 -13.99 0.21
CA GLY A 83 -5.95 -12.56 0.04
C GLY A 83 -5.53 -11.84 1.32
N SER A 84 -5.20 -10.58 1.17
CA SER A 84 -4.81 -9.65 2.25
C SER A 84 -5.55 -8.32 2.15
N ILE A 85 -5.76 -7.68 3.29
CA ILE A 85 -6.33 -6.33 3.39
C ILE A 85 -5.29 -5.42 4.05
N TRP A 86 -4.95 -4.32 3.39
CA TRP A 86 -4.09 -3.28 3.92
C TRP A 86 -4.84 -1.96 4.03
N VAL A 87 -4.98 -1.45 5.26
CA VAL A 87 -5.74 -0.23 5.55
C VAL A 87 -4.87 0.81 6.22
N ASN A 88 -4.82 2.01 5.64
CA ASN A 88 -4.18 3.17 6.24
C ASN A 88 -5.18 4.00 7.05
N LEU A 89 -4.83 4.34 8.27
CA LEU A 89 -5.63 5.23 9.11
C LEU A 89 -4.77 6.24 9.84
N GLY A 90 -5.21 7.50 9.79
CA GLY A 90 -4.74 8.57 10.66
C GLY A 90 -5.59 8.70 11.92
N ASP A 91 -4.98 9.15 13.02
CA ASP A 91 -5.70 9.49 14.23
C ASP A 91 -5.85 11.00 14.37
N LYS A 92 -6.72 11.46 15.25
CA LYS A 92 -7.06 12.87 15.43
C LYS A 92 -7.14 13.22 16.92
N TYR A 93 -6.74 14.44 17.24
CA TYR A 93 -6.98 15.00 18.57
C TYR A 93 -8.38 15.61 18.69
N ASP A 94 -9.01 15.38 19.84
CA ASP A 94 -10.27 16.05 20.15
C ASP A 94 -10.07 17.55 20.31
N SER A 95 -10.79 18.33 19.50
CA SER A 95 -10.77 19.79 19.49
C SER A 95 -12.01 20.43 20.11
N SER A 96 -12.85 19.66 20.82
CA SER A 96 -14.15 20.10 21.32
C SER A 96 -14.13 21.29 22.29
N SER A 97 -12.96 21.64 22.85
CA SER A 97 -12.83 22.74 23.84
C SER A 97 -12.51 24.12 23.25
N LYS A 98 -12.40 24.30 21.93
CA LYS A 98 -12.15 25.63 21.33
C LYS A 98 -13.43 26.19 20.73
N PRO A 99 -14.08 27.19 21.38
CA PRO A 99 -14.97 28.10 20.67
C PRO A 99 -14.08 29.01 19.84
N GLY A 100 -13.98 28.79 18.55
CA GLY A 100 -13.17 29.60 17.65
C GLY A 100 -13.52 29.32 16.20
N PRO A 101 -13.19 30.25 15.27
CA PRO A 101 -13.60 30.14 13.88
C PRO A 101 -13.16 28.82 13.27
N THR A 102 -14.05 28.25 12.50
CA THR A 102 -13.97 26.91 11.87
C THR A 102 -12.93 26.79 10.75
N SER A 103 -11.96 27.65 10.69
CA SER A 103 -10.89 27.64 9.70
C SER A 103 -9.54 27.61 10.37
N SER A 104 -8.93 26.43 10.48
CA SER A 104 -7.47 26.38 10.35
C SER A 104 -7.18 26.82 8.93
N PRO A 105 -6.41 27.89 8.70
CA PRO A 105 -5.94 28.19 7.36
C PRO A 105 -5.00 27.04 6.96
N LEU A 106 -5.48 26.09 6.18
CA LEU A 106 -4.62 25.32 5.32
C LEU A 106 -4.00 26.35 4.39
N ILE A 107 -2.73 26.67 4.61
CA ILE A 107 -1.94 27.49 3.71
C ILE A 107 -1.94 26.72 2.39
N SER A 108 -2.82 27.16 1.49
CA SER A 108 -2.73 26.82 0.08
C SER A 108 -1.39 27.36 -0.40
N ALA A 109 -0.56 26.51 -0.96
CA ALA A 109 0.73 26.89 -1.54
C ALA A 109 0.57 27.77 -2.82
N SER A 110 -0.64 28.16 -3.16
CA SER A 110 -0.95 29.16 -4.19
C SER A 110 -1.54 30.40 -3.52
N GLY A 111 -0.75 31.47 -3.44
CA GLY A 111 -1.08 32.74 -2.82
C GLY A 111 -2.16 33.53 -3.56
N LEU A 112 -3.37 32.99 -3.65
CA LEU A 112 -4.55 33.68 -4.09
C LEU A 112 -5.59 33.65 -2.97
N ASP A 113 -5.65 34.77 -2.27
CA ASP A 113 -6.61 35.11 -1.23
C ASP A 113 -8.04 35.20 -1.86
N ARG A 114 -8.72 34.04 -1.94
CA ARG A 114 -10.16 34.02 -2.20
C ARG A 114 -10.87 33.85 -0.85
N ARG A 115 -11.23 34.98 -0.25
CA ARG A 115 -12.30 35.07 0.73
C ARG A 115 -13.57 34.47 0.10
N ARG A 116 -13.78 33.16 0.27
CA ARG A 116 -15.09 32.55 0.09
C ARG A 116 -15.87 32.76 1.39
N GLU A 117 -16.91 33.53 1.33
CA GLU A 117 -18.00 33.50 2.30
C GLU A 117 -18.62 32.12 2.28
N SER A 118 -18.13 31.22 3.16
CA SER A 118 -18.76 29.96 3.37
C SER A 118 -19.99 30.17 4.24
N GLY A 119 -21.18 30.11 3.63
CA GLY A 119 -22.42 29.96 4.34
C GLY A 119 -22.34 28.83 5.33
N ALA A 120 -22.38 29.19 6.61
CA ALA A 120 -22.25 28.26 7.71
C ALA A 120 -23.53 27.43 7.84
N HIS A 121 -23.60 26.29 7.14
CA HIS A 121 -24.44 25.20 7.61
C HIS A 121 -23.58 24.40 8.60
N GLY A 122 -23.87 24.62 9.90
CA GLY A 122 -23.07 24.09 11.01
C GLY A 122 -23.07 22.57 11.04
N ALA A 123 -22.11 21.96 10.37
CA ALA A 123 -21.76 20.59 10.65
C ALA A 123 -21.39 20.50 12.14
N ARG A 124 -22.14 19.75 12.91
CA ARG A 124 -21.84 19.47 14.34
C ARG A 124 -20.42 18.91 14.40
N ARG A 125 -19.54 19.58 15.15
CA ARG A 125 -18.19 19.04 15.40
C ARG A 125 -18.35 17.71 16.11
N PRO A 126 -17.67 16.66 15.63
CA PRO A 126 -17.68 15.37 16.31
C PRO A 126 -17.22 15.55 17.76
N VAL A 127 -18.02 15.09 18.71
CA VAL A 127 -17.75 15.26 20.13
C VAL A 127 -17.20 13.96 20.68
N PHE A 128 -15.92 13.94 21.04
CA PHE A 128 -15.31 12.86 21.82
C PHE A 128 -15.42 13.13 23.33
N GLY A 129 -15.59 14.40 23.71
CA GLY A 129 -15.77 14.84 25.10
C GLY A 129 -14.48 14.82 25.95
N ARG A 130 -13.33 14.68 25.34
CA ARG A 130 -12.00 14.67 25.99
C ARG A 130 -11.04 15.59 25.28
N PRO A 131 -11.10 16.90 25.51
CA PRO A 131 -10.26 17.89 24.86
C PRO A 131 -8.77 17.52 24.92
N LYS A 132 -8.06 17.71 23.80
CA LYS A 132 -6.63 17.39 23.63
C LYS A 132 -6.29 15.89 23.65
N SER A 133 -7.24 14.98 23.81
CA SER A 133 -6.98 13.55 23.74
C SER A 133 -6.87 13.09 22.29
N LEU A 134 -5.94 12.19 21.98
CA LEU A 134 -6.05 11.35 20.79
C LEU A 134 -7.30 10.49 20.90
N MET A 135 -8.02 10.33 19.78
CA MET A 135 -9.25 9.53 19.74
C MET A 135 -8.96 8.03 19.68
N GLY A 136 -7.76 7.62 19.28
CA GLY A 136 -7.33 6.22 19.18
C GLY A 136 -8.01 5.47 18.04
N ILE A 137 -8.44 6.16 17.00
CA ILE A 137 -9.21 5.59 15.88
C ILE A 137 -8.54 4.41 15.22
N PRO A 138 -7.24 4.48 14.85
CA PRO A 138 -6.59 3.35 14.18
C PRO A 138 -6.68 2.05 14.98
N TRP A 139 -6.39 2.12 16.28
CA TRP A 139 -6.43 0.95 17.14
C TRP A 139 -7.85 0.49 17.51
N ARG A 140 -8.81 1.41 17.65
CA ARG A 140 -10.23 1.04 17.81
C ARG A 140 -10.72 0.25 16.62
N TYR A 141 -10.38 0.69 15.41
CA TYR A 141 -10.70 -0.02 14.18
C TYR A 141 -10.01 -1.40 14.12
N ALA A 142 -8.69 -1.46 14.39
CA ALA A 142 -7.95 -2.71 14.30
C ALA A 142 -8.45 -3.78 15.28
N LEU A 143 -8.76 -3.40 16.53
CA LEU A 143 -9.34 -4.30 17.53
C LEU A 143 -10.70 -4.82 17.09
N ARG A 144 -11.57 -3.93 16.57
CA ARG A 144 -12.89 -4.34 16.05
C ARG A 144 -12.78 -5.26 14.83
N CYS A 145 -11.80 -5.07 13.95
CA CYS A 145 -11.53 -6.02 12.87
C CYS A 145 -11.18 -7.43 13.39
N ILE A 146 -10.43 -7.51 14.51
CA ILE A 146 -10.11 -8.79 15.16
C ILE A 146 -11.34 -9.38 15.83
N ASP A 147 -12.02 -8.60 16.65
CA ASP A 147 -13.06 -9.08 17.56
C ASP A 147 -14.39 -9.35 16.82
N ASP A 148 -14.80 -8.45 15.91
CA ASP A 148 -16.10 -8.53 15.24
C ASP A 148 -16.05 -9.29 13.92
N LEU A 149 -14.96 -9.15 13.13
CA LEU A 149 -14.82 -9.78 11.83
C LEU A 149 -13.93 -11.03 11.84
N GLY A 150 -13.31 -11.35 12.97
CA GLY A 150 -12.42 -12.51 13.11
C GLY A 150 -11.16 -12.43 12.25
N LEU A 151 -10.74 -11.23 11.85
CA LEU A 151 -9.56 -11.04 11.02
C LEU A 151 -8.27 -11.27 11.80
N ILE A 152 -7.27 -11.78 11.12
CA ILE A 152 -5.93 -11.96 11.68
C ILE A 152 -5.10 -10.72 11.38
N LEU A 153 -4.76 -9.95 12.40
CA LEU A 153 -3.83 -8.82 12.29
C LEU A 153 -2.40 -9.35 12.15
N ARG A 154 -1.84 -9.26 10.95
CA ARG A 154 -0.50 -9.77 10.62
C ARG A 154 0.62 -8.80 10.95
N ALA A 155 0.37 -7.51 10.75
CA ALA A 155 1.33 -6.47 11.04
C ALA A 155 0.65 -5.11 11.26
N GLU A 156 1.27 -4.31 12.11
CA GLU A 156 1.17 -2.86 12.14
C GLU A 156 2.40 -2.29 11.49
N VAL A 157 2.23 -1.40 10.52
CA VAL A 157 3.34 -0.70 9.85
C VAL A 157 3.17 0.79 10.02
N ILE A 158 4.18 1.43 10.57
CA ILE A 158 4.19 2.88 10.79
C ILE A 158 4.67 3.58 9.53
N TRP A 159 3.82 4.41 8.95
CA TRP A 159 4.23 5.35 7.93
C TRP A 159 4.87 6.57 8.58
N SER A 160 6.17 6.61 8.64
CA SER A 160 6.95 7.77 9.07
C SER A 160 7.03 8.78 7.91
N LYS A 161 6.63 10.03 8.18
CA LYS A 161 6.57 11.13 7.20
C LYS A 161 7.72 12.11 7.47
N PRO A 162 8.91 11.93 6.86
CA PRO A 162 10.06 12.79 7.12
C PRO A 162 9.81 14.25 6.75
N ASN A 163 8.97 14.50 5.74
CA ASN A 163 8.58 15.83 5.26
C ASN A 163 7.16 16.24 5.70
N GLY A 164 6.65 15.70 6.81
CA GLY A 164 5.34 16.07 7.35
C GLY A 164 5.26 17.54 7.71
N LEU A 165 4.07 18.15 7.53
CA LEU A 165 3.84 19.55 7.88
C LEU A 165 4.10 19.81 9.38
N PRO A 166 4.65 20.99 9.73
CA PRO A 166 4.85 21.37 11.13
C PRO A 166 3.51 21.52 11.85
N GLU A 167 3.46 21.19 13.12
CA GLU A 167 2.34 21.45 14.01
C GLU A 167 2.72 22.53 15.03
N SER A 168 1.86 23.53 15.20
CA SER A 168 2.02 24.57 16.23
C SER A 168 1.53 24.06 17.59
N VAL A 169 2.27 23.16 18.22
CA VAL A 169 1.96 22.58 19.51
C VAL A 169 3.15 22.76 20.48
N THR A 170 2.86 23.00 21.75
CA THR A 170 3.86 23.32 22.77
C THR A 170 3.85 22.36 23.96
N ASP A 171 2.82 21.52 24.08
CA ASP A 171 2.57 20.67 25.24
C ASP A 171 2.62 19.16 24.91
N ARG A 172 3.00 18.80 23.71
CA ARG A 172 3.18 17.40 23.25
C ARG A 172 4.12 17.31 22.06
N VAL A 173 4.54 16.09 21.76
CA VAL A 173 5.29 15.82 20.54
C VAL A 173 4.42 16.02 19.30
N ARG A 174 5.03 16.46 18.20
CA ARG A 174 4.39 16.55 16.89
C ARG A 174 4.06 15.15 16.38
N ARG A 175 2.88 15.01 15.76
CA ARG A 175 2.54 13.77 15.09
C ARG A 175 3.14 13.74 13.69
N SER A 176 3.98 12.76 13.41
CA SER A 176 4.72 12.64 12.15
C SER A 176 4.49 11.29 11.45
N HIS A 177 3.48 10.54 11.88
CA HIS A 177 3.20 9.22 11.33
C HIS A 177 1.70 8.94 11.18
N GLU A 178 1.40 7.97 10.34
CA GLU A 178 0.11 7.26 10.25
C GLU A 178 0.34 5.76 10.36
N THR A 179 -0.73 5.00 10.48
CA THR A 179 -0.65 3.56 10.70
C THR A 179 -1.27 2.81 9.53
N TRP A 180 -0.56 1.80 9.03
CA TRP A 180 -1.07 0.79 8.14
C TRP A 180 -1.28 -0.50 8.92
N PHE A 181 -2.42 -1.13 8.74
CA PHE A 181 -2.74 -2.45 9.28
C PHE A 181 -2.82 -3.47 8.16
N HIS A 182 -2.15 -4.60 8.35
CA HIS A 182 -2.21 -5.75 7.45
C HIS A 182 -3.06 -6.84 8.08
N PHE A 183 -4.19 -7.15 7.46
CA PHE A 183 -5.11 -8.20 7.88
C PHE A 183 -5.17 -9.33 6.86
N THR A 184 -5.50 -10.53 7.35
CA THR A 184 -5.81 -11.70 6.52
C THR A 184 -6.99 -12.46 7.12
N VAL A 185 -7.72 -13.20 6.27
CA VAL A 185 -8.84 -14.07 6.71
C VAL A 185 -8.31 -15.41 7.26
N ARG A 186 -7.19 -15.89 6.73
CA ARG A 186 -6.59 -17.19 7.08
C ARG A 186 -5.13 -17.03 7.49
N PRO A 187 -4.60 -17.95 8.32
CA PRO A 187 -3.16 -17.97 8.66
C PRO A 187 -2.25 -18.18 7.45
N ARG A 188 -2.73 -18.93 6.43
CA ARG A 188 -2.06 -19.11 5.15
C ARG A 188 -2.68 -18.18 4.12
N TYR A 189 -1.88 -17.31 3.55
CA TYR A 189 -2.26 -16.31 2.57
C TYR A 189 -1.15 -16.14 1.54
N PHE A 190 -1.44 -15.43 0.44
CA PHE A 190 -0.42 -15.13 -0.56
C PHE A 190 0.60 -14.13 0.00
N SER A 191 1.87 -14.45 -0.19
CA SER A 191 2.98 -13.57 0.23
C SER A 191 4.20 -13.83 -0.66
N SER A 192 4.77 -12.76 -1.21
CA SER A 192 6.01 -12.72 -2.00
C SER A 192 6.99 -11.71 -1.38
N VAL A 193 7.23 -11.83 -0.07
CA VAL A 193 8.05 -10.86 0.68
C VAL A 193 9.49 -10.76 0.19
N ASP A 194 9.97 -11.74 -0.57
CA ASP A 194 11.30 -11.68 -1.18
C ASP A 194 11.43 -10.54 -2.21
N GLU A 195 10.32 -10.11 -2.84
CA GLU A 195 10.28 -8.98 -3.76
C GLU A 195 10.37 -7.59 -3.10
N VAL A 196 10.16 -7.53 -1.79
CA VAL A 196 10.19 -6.29 -1.01
C VAL A 196 11.32 -6.25 0.02
N ARG A 197 12.29 -7.18 -0.08
CA ARG A 197 13.46 -7.17 0.78
C ARG A 197 14.29 -5.91 0.56
N GLU A 198 14.90 -5.47 1.63
CA GLU A 198 15.81 -4.32 1.66
C GLU A 198 17.26 -4.80 1.70
N ALA A 199 18.16 -4.00 1.14
CA ALA A 199 19.59 -4.28 1.23
C ALA A 199 20.05 -4.44 2.68
N HIS A 200 21.00 -5.32 2.92
CA HIS A 200 21.64 -5.42 4.23
C HIS A 200 22.42 -4.14 4.54
N VAL A 201 22.27 -3.60 5.74
CA VAL A 201 23.03 -2.44 6.21
C VAL A 201 24.53 -2.77 6.22
N TYR A 202 24.87 -4.02 6.56
CA TYR A 202 26.23 -4.55 6.60
C TYR A 202 26.31 -5.84 5.76
N PRO A 203 26.40 -5.75 4.43
CA PRO A 203 26.36 -6.94 3.55
C PRO A 203 27.52 -7.92 3.81
N ASN A 204 28.64 -7.41 4.33
CA ASN A 204 29.85 -8.19 4.64
C ASN A 204 29.97 -8.53 6.13
N ASP A 205 28.88 -8.44 6.90
CA ASP A 205 28.92 -8.75 8.32
C ASP A 205 29.17 -10.25 8.57
N THR A 206 30.35 -10.55 9.06
CA THR A 206 30.77 -11.91 9.42
C THR A 206 30.58 -12.24 10.90
N ARG A 207 29.91 -11.40 11.68
CA ARG A 207 29.67 -11.62 13.12
C ARG A 207 28.91 -12.93 13.38
N HIS A 208 28.01 -13.30 12.47
CA HIS A 208 27.30 -14.57 12.53
C HIS A 208 28.25 -15.79 12.46
N LEU A 209 29.42 -15.68 11.79
CA LEU A 209 30.41 -16.75 11.70
C LEU A 209 31.19 -16.93 13.01
N ARG A 210 31.32 -15.88 13.83
CA ARG A 210 32.04 -15.94 15.10
C ARG A 210 31.23 -16.64 16.20
N ASN A 211 29.92 -16.59 16.14
CA ASN A 211 29.01 -17.12 17.16
C ASN A 211 28.51 -18.52 16.83
N ALA A 212 28.87 -19.09 15.69
CA ALA A 212 28.42 -20.40 15.24
C ALA A 212 28.90 -21.59 16.13
N GLY A 213 29.83 -21.35 17.06
CA GLY A 213 30.40 -22.35 17.95
C GLY A 213 30.13 -22.15 19.44
N THR A 214 29.38 -21.16 19.86
CA THR A 214 29.12 -20.87 21.27
C THR A 214 27.75 -21.42 21.70
N ASP A 215 27.69 -22.00 22.93
CA ASP A 215 26.45 -22.51 23.52
C ASP A 215 25.36 -21.46 23.67
N TYR A 216 25.68 -20.18 23.60
CA TYR A 216 24.72 -19.05 23.56
C TYR A 216 23.83 -19.06 22.30
N ALA A 217 24.32 -19.63 21.21
CA ALA A 217 23.55 -19.77 19.97
C ALA A 217 22.48 -20.87 20.04
N LYS A 218 22.59 -21.80 21.00
CA LYS A 218 21.66 -22.93 21.14
C LYS A 218 20.38 -22.59 21.91
N GLY A 219 20.35 -21.48 22.64
CA GLY A 219 19.22 -21.09 23.49
C GLY A 219 18.28 -20.03 22.93
N ALA A 220 18.71 -19.26 21.94
CA ALA A 220 17.89 -18.22 21.31
C ALA A 220 17.27 -18.78 20.03
N SER A 221 16.04 -19.26 20.15
CA SER A 221 15.06 -19.55 19.10
C SER A 221 15.55 -19.45 17.65
N GLY A 222 15.80 -20.59 17.02
CA GLY A 222 15.60 -20.79 15.57
C GLY A 222 16.57 -20.11 14.59
N TYR A 223 17.45 -19.23 15.01
CA TYR A 223 18.48 -18.60 14.16
C TYR A 223 19.81 -19.35 14.23
N MET A 224 19.74 -20.64 14.02
CA MET A 224 20.92 -21.48 13.92
C MET A 224 21.56 -21.29 12.56
N ASN A 225 22.77 -20.74 12.51
CA ASN A 225 23.71 -20.82 11.39
C ASN A 225 23.32 -20.09 10.07
N GLY A 226 22.55 -19.01 10.12
CA GLY A 226 22.14 -18.34 8.91
C GLY A 226 23.14 -17.27 8.46
N ALA A 227 23.88 -17.53 7.38
CA ALA A 227 24.34 -16.42 6.56
C ALA A 227 23.14 -15.51 6.28
N PRO A 228 23.34 -14.16 6.22
CA PRO A 228 22.27 -13.24 5.87
C PRO A 228 21.61 -13.69 4.56
N ASN A 229 20.28 -13.56 4.46
CA ASN A 229 19.58 -13.95 3.24
C ASN A 229 20.18 -13.17 2.06
N PRO A 230 20.67 -13.81 1.00
CA PRO A 230 21.29 -13.13 -0.13
C PRO A 230 20.38 -12.11 -0.82
N LEU A 231 19.06 -12.31 -0.76
CA LEU A 231 18.05 -11.37 -1.28
C LEU A 231 17.85 -10.13 -0.40
N GLY A 232 18.52 -10.04 0.75
CA GLY A 232 18.37 -8.92 1.66
C GLY A 232 17.60 -9.25 2.93
N LYS A 233 17.43 -8.25 3.82
CA LYS A 233 16.66 -8.35 5.06
C LYS A 233 15.16 -8.13 4.79
N LEU A 234 14.30 -8.71 5.61
CA LEU A 234 12.88 -8.34 5.61
C LEU A 234 12.72 -6.85 5.97
N PRO A 235 11.77 -6.13 5.34
CA PRO A 235 11.46 -4.77 5.74
C PRO A 235 11.08 -4.71 7.22
N GLY A 236 11.50 -3.65 7.90
CA GLY A 236 11.02 -3.35 9.25
C GLY A 236 9.57 -2.88 9.25
N SER A 237 8.98 -2.71 10.44
CA SER A 237 7.62 -2.20 10.61
C SER A 237 7.52 -0.66 10.62
N VAL A 238 8.61 0.05 10.38
CA VAL A 238 8.63 1.51 10.21
C VAL A 238 9.16 1.83 8.82
N TRP A 239 8.33 2.45 8.01
CA TRP A 239 8.68 2.82 6.64
C TRP A 239 8.74 4.34 6.51
N ASP A 240 9.92 4.86 6.22
CA ASP A 240 10.16 6.27 5.94
C ASP A 240 9.82 6.56 4.49
N ILE A 241 8.62 7.05 4.26
CA ILE A 241 8.13 7.38 2.91
C ILE A 241 7.67 8.84 2.93
N PRO A 242 8.34 9.73 2.18
CA PRO A 242 7.92 11.12 2.09
C PRO A 242 6.54 11.26 1.44
N THR A 243 5.78 12.27 1.85
CA THR A 243 4.53 12.63 1.18
C THR A 243 4.81 13.05 -0.25
N GLN A 244 3.96 12.65 -1.18
CA GLN A 244 4.08 12.92 -2.61
C GLN A 244 2.88 13.77 -3.05
N PRO A 245 3.05 15.08 -3.29
CA PRO A 245 1.98 15.92 -3.81
C PRO A 245 1.50 15.45 -5.18
N LEU A 246 0.19 15.40 -5.37
CA LEU A 246 -0.42 15.22 -6.68
C LEU A 246 -0.73 16.58 -7.28
N ARG A 247 -0.41 16.78 -8.54
CA ARG A 247 -0.83 17.94 -9.33
C ARG A 247 -1.95 17.51 -10.24
N VAL A 248 -3.14 18.06 -10.01
CA VAL A 248 -4.31 17.83 -10.87
C VAL A 248 -4.33 18.93 -11.92
N PRO A 249 -4.53 18.62 -13.19
CA PRO A 249 -4.71 19.62 -14.24
C PRO A 249 -5.93 20.50 -13.99
N ASP A 250 -5.77 21.81 -14.20
CA ASP A 250 -6.83 22.81 -13.93
C ASP A 250 -8.13 22.52 -14.71
N HIS A 251 -8.03 21.93 -15.90
CA HIS A 251 -9.19 21.63 -16.74
C HIS A 251 -10.13 20.56 -16.14
N LEU A 252 -9.65 19.77 -15.16
CA LEU A 252 -10.49 18.80 -14.45
C LEU A 252 -11.38 19.48 -13.41
N GLY A 253 -10.98 20.65 -12.90
CA GLY A 253 -11.77 21.43 -11.94
C GLY A 253 -12.02 20.71 -10.61
N ILE A 254 -11.14 19.77 -10.24
CA ILE A 254 -11.28 18.92 -9.05
C ILE A 254 -10.29 19.39 -8.01
N ASP A 255 -10.78 19.77 -6.83
CA ASP A 255 -9.95 19.98 -5.65
C ASP A 255 -9.73 18.63 -4.96
N HIS A 256 -8.47 18.23 -4.82
CA HIS A 256 -8.12 17.04 -4.04
C HIS A 256 -7.20 17.40 -2.88
N PHE A 257 -7.31 16.68 -1.78
CA PHE A 257 -6.65 17.06 -0.54
C PHE A 257 -5.63 16.04 0.00
N ALA A 258 -5.65 14.80 -0.44
CA ALA A 258 -4.72 13.78 0.02
C ALA A 258 -4.65 12.59 -0.92
N ALA A 259 -3.53 12.47 -1.59
CA ALA A 259 -3.10 11.21 -2.17
C ALA A 259 -1.96 10.67 -1.31
N PHE A 260 -1.98 9.39 -0.96
CA PHE A 260 -0.81 8.77 -0.39
C PHE A 260 0.23 8.50 -1.49
N PRO A 261 1.53 8.42 -1.14
CA PRO A 261 2.60 8.19 -2.12
C PRO A 261 2.45 6.85 -2.85
N MET A 262 2.83 6.82 -4.13
CA MET A 262 2.79 5.61 -4.95
C MET A 262 3.67 4.47 -4.40
N GLU A 263 4.66 4.80 -3.58
CA GLU A 263 5.55 3.81 -2.96
C GLU A 263 4.81 2.86 -2.02
N TRP A 264 3.73 3.31 -1.35
CA TRP A 264 2.92 2.47 -0.48
C TRP A 264 2.25 1.31 -1.24
N PRO A 265 1.37 1.57 -2.22
CA PRO A 265 0.77 0.49 -2.98
C PRO A 265 1.82 -0.32 -3.75
N ARG A 266 2.92 0.28 -4.20
CA ARG A 266 4.00 -0.44 -4.87
C ARG A 266 4.61 -1.54 -4.01
N ARG A 267 4.99 -1.24 -2.77
CA ARG A 267 5.54 -2.23 -1.84
C ARG A 267 4.50 -3.27 -1.46
N ILE A 268 3.28 -2.83 -1.15
CA ILE A 268 2.21 -3.73 -0.72
C ILE A 268 1.82 -4.68 -1.86
N ILE A 269 1.62 -4.19 -3.07
CA ILE A 269 1.22 -5.00 -4.23
C ILE A 269 2.31 -6.03 -4.57
N ARG A 270 3.58 -5.63 -4.61
CA ARG A 270 4.67 -6.57 -4.85
C ARG A 270 4.72 -7.68 -3.81
N GLY A 271 4.59 -7.33 -2.54
CA GLY A 271 4.71 -8.29 -1.45
C GLY A 271 3.49 -9.18 -1.23
N TRP A 272 2.27 -8.75 -1.62
CA TRP A 272 1.03 -9.43 -1.21
C TRP A 272 -0.02 -9.58 -2.30
N SER A 273 0.27 -9.23 -3.57
CA SER A 273 -0.59 -9.54 -4.72
C SER A 273 0.15 -10.43 -5.71
N PRO A 274 -0.43 -11.57 -6.13
CA PRO A 274 0.19 -12.38 -7.17
C PRO A 274 0.30 -11.62 -8.49
N ALA A 275 1.42 -11.78 -9.20
CA ALA A 275 1.56 -11.29 -10.56
C ALA A 275 0.66 -12.07 -11.51
N GLY A 276 0.58 -13.39 -11.30
CA GLY A 276 -0.28 -14.29 -12.03
C GLY A 276 -1.05 -15.25 -11.13
N VAL A 277 -2.33 -15.40 -11.37
CA VAL A 277 -3.21 -16.41 -10.76
C VAL A 277 -3.41 -17.54 -11.75
N CYS A 278 -3.08 -18.77 -11.34
CA CYS A 278 -3.22 -19.95 -12.18
C CYS A 278 -4.70 -20.19 -12.53
N VAL A 279 -5.02 -20.37 -13.83
CA VAL A 279 -6.41 -20.60 -14.27
C VAL A 279 -6.94 -21.98 -13.88
N GLU A 280 -6.07 -22.95 -13.59
CA GLU A 280 -6.47 -24.32 -13.20
C GLU A 280 -6.75 -24.44 -11.71
N CYS A 281 -5.79 -24.04 -10.86
CA CYS A 281 -5.94 -24.21 -9.40
C CYS A 281 -6.45 -22.97 -8.68
N GLY A 282 -6.51 -21.81 -9.34
CA GLY A 282 -6.96 -20.55 -8.75
C GLY A 282 -5.97 -19.93 -7.74
N GLU A 283 -4.78 -20.53 -7.53
CA GLU A 283 -3.78 -19.99 -6.64
C GLU A 283 -2.86 -18.97 -7.33
N GLY A 284 -2.48 -17.95 -6.60
CA GLY A 284 -1.42 -17.03 -7.01
C GLY A 284 -0.08 -17.75 -7.10
N ARG A 285 0.61 -17.62 -8.24
CA ARG A 285 1.96 -18.15 -8.40
C ARG A 285 2.93 -17.42 -7.49
N ARG A 286 3.79 -18.21 -6.84
CA ARG A 286 4.80 -17.73 -5.90
C ARG A 286 6.19 -17.93 -6.49
N PRO A 287 7.12 -16.97 -6.27
CA PRO A 287 8.48 -17.16 -6.72
C PRO A 287 9.14 -18.33 -5.98
N VAL A 288 9.76 -19.21 -6.75
CA VAL A 288 10.60 -20.31 -6.26
C VAL A 288 12.03 -19.86 -6.25
N SER A 289 12.70 -20.01 -5.13
CA SER A 289 14.11 -19.69 -5.03
C SER A 289 14.96 -20.92 -4.83
N ARG A 290 16.07 -21.03 -5.59
CA ARG A 290 17.12 -22.01 -5.40
C ARG A 290 18.26 -21.41 -4.61
N SER A 291 18.79 -22.16 -3.65
CA SER A 291 19.98 -21.76 -2.90
C SER A 291 21.15 -22.64 -3.32
N GLU A 292 22.23 -22.02 -3.77
CA GLU A 292 23.48 -22.68 -4.09
C GLU A 292 24.58 -22.25 -3.11
N GLN A 293 25.38 -23.23 -2.65
CA GLN A 293 26.51 -22.96 -1.76
C GLN A 293 27.80 -22.95 -2.57
N HIS A 294 28.46 -21.82 -2.61
CA HIS A 294 29.77 -21.68 -3.23
C HIS A 294 30.86 -21.65 -2.16
N LEU A 295 31.94 -22.37 -2.40
CA LEU A 295 33.15 -22.30 -1.58
C LEU A 295 33.86 -20.96 -1.87
N THR A 296 34.08 -20.16 -0.84
CA THR A 296 34.86 -18.93 -1.00
C THR A 296 36.31 -19.17 -0.65
N GLN A 297 37.22 -18.80 -1.54
CA GLN A 297 38.63 -18.68 -1.18
C GLN A 297 38.80 -17.43 -0.30
N LYS A 298 39.19 -17.61 0.96
CA LYS A 298 39.58 -16.48 1.80
C LYS A 298 40.91 -15.94 1.33
N THR A 299 40.91 -14.75 0.77
CA THR A 299 42.11 -13.92 0.68
C THR A 299 42.22 -13.10 1.98
N TYR A 300 43.15 -13.43 2.82
CA TYR A 300 43.50 -12.64 3.99
C TYR A 300 44.72 -11.78 3.60
N ASN A 301 44.57 -10.44 3.59
CA ASN A 301 45.61 -9.47 3.27
C ASN A 301 46.41 -9.74 1.97
N GLY A 302 45.71 -10.12 0.88
CA GLY A 302 46.35 -10.31 -0.42
C GLY A 302 47.28 -11.53 -0.52
N ARG A 303 47.33 -12.39 0.49
CA ARG A 303 48.06 -13.65 0.49
C ARG A 303 47.10 -14.82 0.56
N GLN A 304 47.25 -15.81 -0.30
CA GLN A 304 46.57 -17.10 -0.19
C GLN A 304 47.01 -17.73 1.14
N ALA A 305 46.09 -17.85 2.10
CA ALA A 305 46.34 -18.56 3.33
C ALA A 305 46.28 -20.07 3.04
N THR A 306 47.40 -20.67 2.73
CA THR A 306 47.59 -22.10 2.86
C THR A 306 47.59 -22.46 4.35
N MET A 307 46.48 -22.95 4.84
CA MET A 307 46.37 -23.47 6.21
C MET A 307 47.15 -24.78 6.30
N VAL A 308 48.41 -24.69 6.64
CA VAL A 308 49.21 -25.85 7.09
C VAL A 308 49.10 -25.91 8.60
N GLY A 309 48.47 -26.97 9.11
CA GLY A 309 48.67 -27.46 10.44
C GLY A 309 47.88 -26.86 11.59
N ARG A 310 46.62 -27.30 11.73
CA ARG A 310 45.97 -27.64 13.01
C ARG A 310 44.78 -28.53 12.71
N GLU A 311 44.86 -29.78 13.15
CA GLU A 311 43.86 -30.84 12.93
C GLU A 311 42.54 -30.64 13.70
N ASP A 312 42.32 -29.52 14.38
CA ASP A 312 41.14 -29.28 15.18
C ASP A 312 40.06 -28.34 14.56
N CYS A 313 40.19 -27.95 13.28
CA CYS A 313 39.15 -27.17 12.62
C CYS A 313 38.10 -28.08 11.98
N ARG A 314 37.09 -28.48 12.72
CA ARG A 314 35.87 -29.16 12.23
C ARG A 314 34.98 -28.29 11.35
N SER A 315 35.36 -27.03 11.05
CA SER A 315 34.65 -26.15 10.14
C SER A 315 35.35 -26.18 8.78
N GLY A 316 34.69 -26.76 7.79
CA GLY A 316 35.14 -26.72 6.38
C GLY A 316 35.32 -25.27 5.87
N PRO A 317 35.81 -25.07 4.64
CA PRO A 317 36.03 -23.76 4.08
C PRO A 317 34.75 -22.94 4.13
N PRO A 318 34.85 -21.59 4.31
CA PRO A 318 33.68 -20.72 4.38
C PRO A 318 32.88 -20.85 3.09
N ARG A 319 31.56 -21.02 3.25
CA ARG A 319 30.62 -21.13 2.15
C ARG A 319 29.79 -19.85 2.07
N VAL A 320 29.59 -19.36 0.86
CA VAL A 320 28.61 -18.28 0.58
C VAL A 320 27.40 -18.94 -0.05
N THR A 321 26.23 -18.67 0.51
CA THR A 321 24.96 -19.10 -0.08
C THR A 321 24.49 -18.00 -1.02
N VAL A 322 24.37 -18.33 -2.30
CA VAL A 322 23.69 -17.51 -3.29
C VAL A 322 22.26 -18.02 -3.41
N ARG A 323 21.30 -17.12 -3.39
CA ARG A 323 19.89 -17.46 -3.57
C ARG A 323 19.38 -16.71 -4.79
N GLU A 324 18.75 -17.43 -5.69
CA GLU A 324 18.25 -16.91 -6.95
C GLU A 324 16.79 -17.35 -7.13
N ILE A 325 15.95 -16.48 -7.67
CA ILE A 325 14.59 -16.83 -8.08
C ILE A 325 14.70 -17.54 -9.43
N VAL A 326 14.30 -18.81 -9.47
CA VAL A 326 14.45 -19.70 -10.64
C VAL A 326 13.14 -19.96 -11.39
N GLY A 327 12.02 -19.48 -10.87
CA GLY A 327 10.71 -19.67 -11.47
C GLY A 327 9.57 -19.31 -10.53
N GLU A 328 8.38 -19.71 -10.90
CA GLU A 328 7.17 -19.53 -10.11
C GLU A 328 6.42 -20.86 -9.99
N GLU A 329 5.76 -21.09 -8.87
CA GLU A 329 4.98 -22.30 -8.59
C GLU A 329 3.59 -21.99 -8.03
N CYS A 330 2.65 -22.94 -8.21
CA CYS A 330 1.34 -22.95 -7.59
C CYS A 330 1.04 -24.38 -7.09
N ALA A 331 -0.19 -24.71 -6.73
CA ALA A 331 -0.58 -26.04 -6.29
C ALA A 331 -0.54 -27.10 -7.40
N CYS A 332 -0.47 -26.72 -8.68
CA CYS A 332 -0.35 -27.64 -9.78
C CYS A 332 0.99 -28.36 -9.76
N PRO A 333 1.02 -29.70 -10.01
CA PRO A 333 2.27 -30.46 -10.06
C PRO A 333 3.25 -29.95 -11.13
N GLU A 334 2.72 -29.49 -12.26
CA GLU A 334 3.46 -28.84 -13.35
C GLU A 334 2.79 -27.48 -13.64
N PRO A 335 3.39 -26.35 -13.24
CA PRO A 335 2.75 -25.04 -13.37
C PRO A 335 2.86 -24.49 -14.81
N THR A 336 2.37 -25.24 -15.80
CA THR A 336 2.37 -24.87 -17.22
C THR A 336 1.11 -24.14 -17.66
N ALA A 337 0.03 -24.17 -16.87
CA ALA A 337 -1.23 -23.50 -17.18
C ALA A 337 -1.04 -21.98 -17.34
N PRO A 338 -1.83 -21.30 -18.18
CA PRO A 338 -1.81 -19.85 -18.26
C PRO A 338 -2.22 -19.20 -16.92
N THR A 339 -1.89 -17.92 -16.77
CA THR A 339 -2.28 -17.13 -15.60
C THR A 339 -3.11 -15.94 -16.02
N THR A 340 -3.99 -15.50 -15.11
CA THR A 340 -4.64 -14.19 -15.17
C THR A 340 -3.98 -13.23 -14.18
N PRO A 341 -3.99 -11.92 -14.43
CA PRO A 341 -3.48 -10.95 -13.46
C PRO A 341 -4.17 -11.06 -12.09
N GLY A 342 -3.42 -10.90 -11.01
CA GLY A 342 -4.01 -10.76 -9.68
C GLY A 342 -4.85 -9.49 -9.58
N VAL A 343 -5.97 -9.56 -8.84
CA VAL A 343 -6.92 -8.45 -8.69
C VAL A 343 -6.62 -7.64 -7.44
N VAL A 344 -6.39 -6.32 -7.60
CA VAL A 344 -6.14 -5.36 -6.52
C VAL A 344 -7.29 -4.37 -6.42
N LEU A 345 -7.94 -4.31 -5.26
CA LEU A 345 -9.06 -3.44 -4.98
C LEU A 345 -8.66 -2.25 -4.09
N ASP A 346 -9.15 -1.07 -4.43
CA ASP A 346 -9.25 0.09 -3.53
C ASP A 346 -10.71 0.55 -3.45
N PRO A 347 -11.44 0.23 -2.35
CA PRO A 347 -12.86 0.57 -2.20
C PRO A 347 -13.10 2.04 -1.81
N PHE A 348 -12.05 2.79 -1.50
CA PHE A 348 -12.05 4.23 -1.28
C PHE A 348 -10.98 4.86 -2.18
N GLY A 349 -11.08 4.60 -3.47
CA GLY A 349 -10.01 4.78 -4.43
C GLY A 349 -9.55 6.22 -4.63
N GLY A 350 -10.41 7.22 -4.31
CA GLY A 350 -10.06 8.63 -4.32
C GLY A 350 -9.37 9.03 -5.62
N THR A 351 -8.14 9.52 -5.49
CA THR A 351 -7.35 9.98 -6.64
C THR A 351 -6.82 8.86 -7.57
N GLY A 352 -7.11 7.58 -7.31
CA GLY A 352 -6.70 6.45 -8.16
C GLY A 352 -5.23 6.02 -8.02
N THR A 353 -4.57 6.34 -6.92
CA THR A 353 -3.15 5.99 -6.72
C THR A 353 -2.91 4.48 -6.72
N THR A 354 -3.75 3.72 -6.00
CA THR A 354 -3.67 2.24 -5.97
C THR A 354 -3.91 1.66 -7.36
N ALA A 355 -4.93 2.14 -8.08
CA ALA A 355 -5.26 1.64 -9.42
C ALA A 355 -4.13 1.86 -10.42
N LEU A 356 -3.56 3.08 -10.44
CA LEU A 356 -2.44 3.42 -11.31
C LEU A 356 -1.21 2.53 -11.05
N VAL A 357 -0.87 2.31 -9.77
CA VAL A 357 0.30 1.49 -9.40
C VAL A 357 0.04 0.01 -9.67
N ALA A 358 -1.15 -0.51 -9.39
CA ALA A 358 -1.50 -1.90 -9.67
C ALA A 358 -1.40 -2.20 -11.17
N ALA A 359 -1.96 -1.33 -12.02
CA ALA A 359 -1.85 -1.44 -13.47
C ALA A 359 -0.39 -1.38 -13.96
N SER A 360 0.45 -0.53 -13.35
CA SER A 360 1.88 -0.44 -13.69
C SER A 360 2.69 -1.67 -13.27
N LEU A 361 2.15 -2.51 -12.40
CA LEU A 361 2.74 -3.77 -11.93
C LEU A 361 2.06 -5.00 -12.54
N ASP A 362 1.34 -4.85 -13.65
CA ASP A 362 0.65 -5.92 -14.37
C ASP A 362 -0.44 -6.65 -13.56
N ARG A 363 -1.05 -5.98 -12.58
CA ARG A 363 -2.24 -6.44 -11.86
C ARG A 363 -3.50 -5.83 -12.48
N HIS A 364 -4.64 -6.49 -12.30
CA HIS A 364 -5.92 -5.89 -12.63
C HIS A 364 -6.41 -5.04 -11.46
N ALA A 365 -6.51 -3.75 -11.68
CA ALA A 365 -6.94 -2.80 -10.66
C ALA A 365 -8.46 -2.64 -10.67
N VAL A 366 -9.07 -2.70 -9.50
CA VAL A 366 -10.47 -2.31 -9.27
C VAL A 366 -10.48 -1.11 -8.35
N HIS A 367 -11.00 0.00 -8.86
CA HIS A 367 -11.17 1.25 -8.13
C HIS A 367 -12.67 1.46 -7.90
N VAL A 368 -13.05 1.70 -6.67
CA VAL A 368 -14.42 2.06 -6.29
C VAL A 368 -14.39 3.39 -5.55
N ASP A 369 -15.25 4.30 -5.93
CA ASP A 369 -15.43 5.58 -5.22
C ASP A 369 -16.87 6.04 -5.35
N LEU A 370 -17.37 6.68 -4.28
CA LEU A 370 -18.71 7.25 -4.23
C LEU A 370 -18.78 8.58 -5.00
N SER A 371 -17.65 9.24 -5.24
CA SER A 371 -17.56 10.51 -5.96
C SER A 371 -17.34 10.29 -7.46
N ALA A 372 -18.23 10.85 -8.28
CA ALA A 372 -18.04 10.88 -9.72
C ALA A 372 -16.81 11.71 -10.12
N ASP A 373 -16.49 12.77 -9.36
CA ASP A 373 -15.31 13.60 -9.57
C ASP A 373 -14.03 12.80 -9.33
N TYR A 374 -13.97 11.99 -8.28
CA TYR A 374 -12.83 11.09 -8.04
C TYR A 374 -12.75 9.97 -9.07
N CYS A 375 -13.87 9.41 -9.54
CA CYS A 375 -13.87 8.46 -10.65
C CYS A 375 -13.30 9.10 -11.93
N ARG A 376 -13.64 10.37 -12.22
CA ARG A 376 -13.10 11.13 -13.36
C ARG A 376 -11.60 11.38 -13.22
N LEU A 377 -11.15 11.75 -12.01
CA LEU A 377 -9.74 11.97 -11.71
C LEU A 377 -8.93 10.67 -11.80
N ALA A 378 -9.45 9.57 -11.25
CA ALA A 378 -8.81 8.26 -11.34
C ALA A 378 -8.69 7.81 -12.79
N ARG A 379 -9.75 7.96 -13.61
CA ARG A 379 -9.70 7.67 -15.04
C ARG A 379 -8.60 8.47 -15.73
N TRP A 380 -8.54 9.78 -15.51
CA TRP A 380 -7.47 10.60 -16.08
C TRP A 380 -6.08 10.05 -15.67
N ARG A 381 -5.85 9.78 -14.40
CA ARG A 381 -4.53 9.29 -13.94
C ARG A 381 -4.11 7.97 -14.56
N VAL A 382 -5.02 7.02 -14.71
CA VAL A 382 -4.68 5.70 -15.28
C VAL A 382 -4.51 5.74 -16.80
N THR A 383 -5.01 6.78 -17.48
CA THR A 383 -4.88 6.96 -18.93
C THR A 383 -3.80 7.95 -19.33
N ASP A 384 -3.40 8.88 -18.44
CA ASP A 384 -2.39 9.90 -18.74
C ASP A 384 -0.99 9.29 -18.88
N PRO A 385 -0.30 9.52 -20.03
CA PRO A 385 1.02 8.95 -20.26
C PRO A 385 2.07 9.39 -19.25
N GLY A 386 2.00 10.63 -18.73
CA GLY A 386 2.93 11.15 -17.74
C GLY A 386 2.73 10.52 -16.35
N GLU A 387 1.49 10.30 -15.90
CA GLU A 387 1.20 9.60 -14.66
C GLU A 387 1.58 8.12 -14.74
N ARG A 388 1.34 7.47 -15.89
CA ARG A 388 1.76 6.08 -16.15
C ARG A 388 3.29 5.95 -16.13
N ALA A 389 4.02 6.84 -16.81
CA ALA A 389 5.48 6.86 -16.79
C ALA A 389 6.03 7.04 -15.38
N ARG A 390 5.41 7.93 -14.59
CA ARG A 390 5.76 8.13 -13.17
C ARG A 390 5.51 6.86 -12.34
N ALA A 391 4.41 6.16 -12.56
CA ALA A 391 4.12 4.91 -11.87
C ALA A 391 5.08 3.79 -12.28
N LEU A 392 5.47 3.73 -13.54
CA LEU A 392 6.48 2.80 -14.05
C LEU A 392 7.93 3.18 -13.65
N GLN A 393 8.13 4.39 -13.11
CA GLN A 393 9.47 4.95 -12.79
C GLN A 393 10.38 5.08 -14.02
N VAL A 394 9.79 5.41 -15.16
CA VAL A 394 10.50 5.69 -16.42
C VAL A 394 10.39 7.17 -16.79
N GLU A 395 11.21 7.62 -17.75
CA GLU A 395 11.12 8.98 -18.26
C GLU A 395 9.74 9.27 -18.87
N LYS A 396 9.27 10.49 -18.67
CA LYS A 396 8.00 10.93 -19.25
C LYS A 396 8.15 10.95 -20.77
N PRO A 397 7.23 10.34 -21.54
CA PRO A 397 7.27 10.42 -23.00
C PRO A 397 7.19 11.88 -23.44
N GLU A 398 7.89 12.21 -24.51
CA GLU A 398 7.77 13.53 -25.14
C GLU A 398 6.32 13.77 -25.58
N PRO A 399 5.82 15.01 -25.47
CA PRO A 399 4.49 15.33 -25.97
C PRO A 399 4.42 15.02 -27.46
N VAL A 400 3.46 14.21 -27.86
CA VAL A 400 3.18 14.00 -29.30
C VAL A 400 2.73 15.35 -29.85
N ALA A 401 3.37 15.83 -30.92
CA ALA A 401 2.99 17.09 -31.54
C ALA A 401 1.53 17.01 -32.03
N GLU A 402 0.75 18.08 -31.75
CA GLU A 402 -0.64 18.15 -32.22
C GLU A 402 -0.70 17.86 -33.73
N GLY A 403 -1.49 16.85 -34.14
CA GLY A 403 -1.62 16.40 -35.53
C GLY A 403 -0.90 15.11 -35.90
N GLN A 404 -0.07 14.55 -35.02
CA GLN A 404 0.64 13.30 -35.30
C GLN A 404 -0.24 12.06 -35.04
N ASP A 405 -1.25 12.16 -34.18
CA ASP A 405 -2.23 11.10 -33.94
C ASP A 405 -3.12 10.84 -35.17
N ASP A 406 -3.45 11.87 -35.91
CA ASP A 406 -4.22 11.74 -37.16
C ASP A 406 -3.44 11.00 -38.25
N LEU A 407 -2.11 11.15 -38.28
CA LEU A 407 -1.25 10.51 -39.29
C LEU A 407 -1.07 9.00 -39.03
N LEU A 408 -0.97 8.57 -37.75
CA LEU A 408 -0.87 7.16 -37.38
C LEU A 408 -2.18 6.42 -37.58
N ALA A 409 -3.33 7.08 -37.31
CA ALA A 409 -4.65 6.54 -37.59
C ALA A 409 -4.91 6.38 -39.10
N LEU A 410 -4.41 7.31 -39.93
CA LEU A 410 -4.54 7.27 -41.38
C LEU A 410 -3.62 6.20 -42.03
N LEU A 411 -2.51 5.84 -41.41
CA LEU A 411 -1.55 4.85 -41.96
C LEU A 411 -1.88 3.41 -41.58
N GLY A 412 -2.99 3.15 -40.85
CA GLY A 412 -3.51 1.80 -40.62
C GLY A 412 -2.56 0.88 -39.85
N GLY A 413 -1.69 1.44 -39.00
CA GLY A 413 -0.72 0.67 -38.23
C GLY A 413 -1.36 -0.01 -37.03
N THR A 414 -1.80 -1.26 -37.22
CA THR A 414 -1.97 -2.23 -36.13
C THR A 414 -0.58 -2.73 -35.75
N ALA A 415 -0.14 -2.41 -34.52
CA ALA A 415 0.99 -3.06 -33.87
C ALA A 415 0.46 -4.09 -32.87
#